data_885eeb680c1bd8b0d002e6981158e52f
#
_entry.id   885eeb680c1bd8b0d002e6981158e52f
#
_cell.length_a   1.000
_cell.length_b   1.000
_cell.length_c   1.000
_cell.angle_alpha   90.00
_cell.angle_beta   90.00
_cell.angle_gamma   90.00
#
_symmetry.space_group_name_H-M   'P 1'
#
loop_
_entity.id
_entity.type
_entity.pdbx_description
1 polymer ?
#
loop_
_entity_poly.entity_id
_entity_poly.type
_entity_poly.pdbx_seq_one_letter_code
_entity_poly.pdbx_strand_id
1 'polypeptide(L)'
;DDELALVPIPDQARRPGEWINRYIKRCMKWTKNDKIDYLSITHLHGDHIGTISPATPNSYKGNWRSSSLADIVDNNKVGKLVDRGYPKYDYPSYTAENKHLDNYIKCTRWHAATAGMKIERFVPGADNQFTLKYDAAAYPDFKIQNIAANGVVWTGKGIETATAFPDSSAFAGKGKANQPSPSENSLSTVFKLTYGDFDYFA
;
A
#
# COMPACT_ATOMS: atom_id res chain seq x y z
N ASP A 1 7.07 7.20 -24.58
CA ASP A 1 6.38 6.34 -23.61
C ASP A 1 4.92 6.74 -23.65
N ASP A 2 4.13 6.03 -24.45
CA ASP A 2 2.68 6.17 -24.44
C ASP A 2 2.18 5.64 -23.11
N GLU A 3 1.99 6.53 -22.13
CA GLU A 3 1.16 6.23 -20.97
C GLU A 3 -0.21 5.84 -21.52
N LEU A 4 -0.52 4.56 -21.47
CA LEU A 4 -1.87 4.07 -21.73
C LEU A 4 -2.81 4.88 -20.84
N ALA A 5 -3.57 5.77 -21.45
CA ALA A 5 -4.55 6.58 -20.73
C ALA A 5 -5.61 5.63 -20.16
N LEU A 6 -5.43 5.24 -18.89
CA LEU A 6 -6.39 4.40 -18.19
C LEU A 6 -7.71 5.13 -18.06
N VAL A 7 -8.73 4.60 -18.70
CA VAL A 7 -10.10 5.13 -18.62
C VAL A 7 -10.76 4.56 -17.38
N PRO A 8 -11.28 5.40 -16.47
CA PRO A 8 -12.02 4.92 -15.31
C PRO A 8 -13.26 4.10 -15.73
N ILE A 9 -13.45 2.97 -15.09
CA ILE A 9 -14.62 2.11 -15.27
C ILE A 9 -15.62 2.39 -14.13
N PRO A 10 -16.91 2.55 -14.39
CA PRO A 10 -17.63 2.35 -15.67
C PRO A 10 -17.55 3.52 -16.66
N ASP A 11 -17.11 4.71 -16.24
CA ASP A 11 -17.03 5.90 -17.08
C ASP A 11 -16.11 6.96 -16.45
N GLN A 12 -15.96 8.10 -17.10
CA GLN A 12 -15.11 9.22 -16.66
C GLN A 12 -15.83 10.24 -15.76
N ALA A 13 -17.08 9.99 -15.33
CA ALA A 13 -17.82 10.93 -14.49
C ALA A 13 -17.23 11.11 -13.09
N ARG A 14 -16.30 10.21 -12.69
CA ARG A 14 -15.63 10.25 -11.40
C ARG A 14 -14.16 9.87 -11.54
N ARG A 15 -13.35 10.36 -10.61
CA ARG A 15 -11.95 9.94 -10.49
C ARG A 15 -11.85 8.46 -10.08
N PRO A 16 -10.76 7.76 -10.42
CA PRO A 16 -10.57 6.34 -10.05
C PRO A 16 -10.81 6.06 -8.57
N GLY A 17 -10.25 6.88 -7.67
CA GLY A 17 -10.43 6.71 -6.22
C GLY A 17 -11.88 6.83 -5.75
N GLU A 18 -12.70 7.66 -6.41
CA GLU A 18 -14.13 7.75 -6.11
C GLU A 18 -14.89 6.48 -6.53
N TRP A 19 -14.53 5.87 -7.67
CA TRP A 19 -15.10 4.58 -8.09
C TRP A 19 -14.70 3.46 -7.14
N ILE A 20 -13.43 3.36 -6.78
CA ILE A 20 -12.92 2.39 -5.80
C ILE A 20 -13.67 2.55 -4.46
N ASN A 21 -13.81 3.77 -3.97
CA ASN A 21 -14.53 4.06 -2.73
C ASN A 21 -16.00 3.59 -2.78
N ARG A 22 -16.69 3.81 -3.90
CA ARG A 22 -18.07 3.32 -4.07
C ARG A 22 -18.14 1.80 -4.02
N TYR A 23 -17.20 1.11 -4.67
CA TYR A 23 -17.11 -0.34 -4.62
C TYR A 23 -16.85 -0.85 -3.19
N ILE A 24 -15.90 -0.26 -2.48
CA ILE A 24 -15.59 -0.58 -1.08
C ILE A 24 -16.85 -0.42 -0.22
N LYS A 25 -17.56 0.71 -0.32
CA LYS A 25 -18.79 0.94 0.43
C LYS A 25 -19.89 -0.08 0.13
N ARG A 26 -19.98 -0.55 -1.12
CA ARG A 26 -20.90 -1.63 -1.49
C ARG A 26 -20.53 -2.94 -0.80
N CYS A 27 -19.24 -3.32 -0.81
CA CYS A 27 -18.76 -4.51 -0.11
C CYS A 27 -18.99 -4.40 1.41
N MET A 28 -18.67 -3.27 2.02
CA MET A 28 -18.89 -3.02 3.44
C MET A 28 -20.37 -3.15 3.83
N LYS A 29 -21.28 -2.71 2.97
CA LYS A 29 -22.72 -2.90 3.19
C LYS A 29 -23.12 -4.37 3.21
N TRP A 30 -22.53 -5.20 2.34
CA TRP A 30 -22.81 -6.65 2.32
C TRP A 30 -22.25 -7.37 3.53
N THR A 31 -21.03 -6.99 3.96
CA THR A 31 -20.40 -7.57 5.15
C THR A 31 -20.88 -6.95 6.46
N LYS A 32 -21.76 -5.94 6.41
CA LYS A 32 -22.23 -5.17 7.57
C LYS A 32 -21.06 -4.54 8.37
N ASN A 33 -19.97 -4.25 7.70
CA ASN A 33 -18.80 -3.64 8.31
C ASN A 33 -18.85 -2.11 8.16
N ASP A 34 -18.35 -1.37 9.14
CA ASP A 34 -18.33 0.10 9.15
C ASP A 34 -16.93 0.69 8.88
N LYS A 35 -15.94 -0.18 8.69
CA LYS A 35 -14.54 0.21 8.45
C LYS A 35 -13.82 -0.78 7.54
N ILE A 36 -12.72 -0.31 6.97
CA ILE A 36 -11.70 -1.13 6.31
C ILE A 36 -10.74 -1.59 7.41
N ASP A 37 -10.68 -2.89 7.69
CA ASP A 37 -9.77 -3.40 8.72
C ASP A 37 -8.30 -3.22 8.33
N TYR A 38 -7.97 -3.54 7.07
CA TYR A 38 -6.64 -3.43 6.51
C TYR A 38 -6.66 -2.79 5.14
N LEU A 39 -5.74 -1.87 4.91
CA LEU A 39 -5.43 -1.28 3.63
C LEU A 39 -3.94 -1.52 3.37
N SER A 40 -3.61 -2.27 2.33
CA SER A 40 -2.22 -2.56 1.96
C SER A 40 -1.86 -1.83 0.68
N ILE A 41 -0.70 -1.17 0.68
CA ILE A 41 -0.11 -0.53 -0.48
C ILE A 41 1.10 -1.35 -0.91
N THR A 42 1.07 -1.86 -2.13
CA THR A 42 2.13 -2.72 -2.64
C THR A 42 3.44 -1.97 -2.81
N HIS A 43 3.39 -0.79 -3.44
CA HIS A 43 4.55 0.10 -3.60
C HIS A 43 4.09 1.56 -3.82
N LEU A 44 5.05 2.48 -3.94
CA LEU A 44 4.79 3.92 -3.81
C LEU A 44 4.75 4.69 -5.14
N HIS A 45 4.44 4.02 -6.27
CA HIS A 45 4.15 4.70 -7.52
C HIS A 45 2.82 5.44 -7.49
N GLY A 46 2.70 6.48 -8.30
CA GLY A 46 1.50 7.32 -8.33
C GLY A 46 0.22 6.59 -8.71
N ASP A 47 0.29 5.56 -9.54
CA ASP A 47 -0.85 4.71 -9.92
C ASP A 47 -1.33 3.81 -8.77
N HIS A 48 -0.51 3.56 -7.74
CA HIS A 48 -0.87 2.81 -6.53
C HIS A 48 -1.30 3.72 -5.37
N ILE A 49 -0.57 4.82 -5.11
CA ILE A 49 -0.86 5.72 -4.00
C ILE A 49 -1.72 6.93 -4.38
N GLY A 50 -1.89 7.17 -5.68
CA GLY A 50 -2.64 8.28 -6.25
C GLY A 50 -1.76 9.32 -6.92
N THR A 51 -1.87 9.38 -8.25
CA THR A 51 -1.25 10.45 -9.04
C THR A 51 -1.96 11.77 -8.77
N ILE A 52 -1.18 12.84 -8.54
CA ILE A 52 -1.70 14.19 -8.39
C ILE A 52 -1.22 15.09 -9.54
N SER A 53 -2.12 15.98 -9.97
CA SER A 53 -1.88 17.01 -10.97
C SER A 53 -2.42 18.35 -10.47
N PRO A 54 -2.18 19.45 -11.17
CA PRO A 54 -2.80 20.73 -10.85
C PRO A 54 -4.34 20.67 -10.80
N ALA A 55 -4.95 19.81 -11.62
CA ALA A 55 -6.40 19.62 -11.68
C ALA A 55 -6.95 18.71 -10.56
N THR A 56 -6.10 18.00 -9.83
CA THR A 56 -6.55 17.16 -8.71
C THR A 56 -7.10 18.06 -7.60
N PRO A 57 -8.35 17.86 -7.13
CA PRO A 57 -8.96 18.73 -6.12
C PRO A 57 -8.26 18.60 -4.76
N ASN A 58 -8.39 19.64 -3.95
CA ASN A 58 -7.96 19.59 -2.57
C ASN A 58 -8.85 18.64 -1.76
N SER A 59 -8.28 17.97 -0.78
CA SER A 59 -9.06 17.27 0.24
C SER A 59 -9.90 18.28 1.05
N TYR A 60 -11.07 17.84 1.47
CA TYR A 60 -11.91 18.60 2.40
C TYR A 60 -11.47 18.41 3.88
N LYS A 61 -10.54 17.51 4.14
CA LYS A 61 -10.06 17.19 5.50
C LYS A 61 -8.75 17.86 5.88
N GLY A 62 -7.88 18.14 4.89
CA GLY A 62 -6.58 18.69 5.22
C GLY A 62 -5.77 19.14 3.99
N ASN A 63 -4.50 19.44 4.21
CA ASN A 63 -3.64 20.03 3.19
C ASN A 63 -2.97 18.95 2.30
N TRP A 64 -3.80 18.21 1.58
CA TRP A 64 -3.38 17.28 0.53
C TRP A 64 -4.41 17.26 -0.60
N ARG A 65 -4.07 16.58 -1.69
CA ARG A 65 -4.96 16.42 -2.85
C ARG A 65 -5.75 15.13 -2.74
N SER A 66 -7.02 15.18 -3.14
CA SER A 66 -7.90 14.00 -3.22
C SER A 66 -7.53 13.16 -4.45
N SER A 67 -6.78 12.10 -4.24
CA SER A 67 -6.36 11.16 -5.28
C SER A 67 -6.44 9.74 -4.74
N SER A 68 -6.84 8.78 -5.52
CA SER A 68 -6.94 7.34 -5.19
C SER A 68 -7.00 6.98 -3.71
N LEU A 69 -5.87 6.80 -3.05
CA LEU A 69 -5.80 6.48 -1.63
C LEU A 69 -6.48 7.53 -0.76
N ALA A 70 -6.23 8.82 -1.01
CA ALA A 70 -6.82 9.89 -0.23
C ALA A 70 -8.35 9.89 -0.35
N ASP A 71 -8.91 9.60 -1.53
CA ASP A 71 -10.36 9.43 -1.68
C ASP A 71 -10.89 8.28 -0.81
N ILE A 72 -10.10 7.22 -0.61
CA ILE A 72 -10.50 6.07 0.22
C ILE A 72 -10.47 6.44 1.70
N VAL A 73 -9.33 6.93 2.21
CA VAL A 73 -9.16 7.18 3.65
C VAL A 73 -9.93 8.42 4.13
N ASP A 74 -10.17 9.39 3.26
CA ASP A 74 -11.02 10.54 3.59
C ASP A 74 -12.49 10.15 3.79
N ASN A 75 -12.94 9.11 3.11
CA ASN A 75 -14.35 8.71 3.08
C ASN A 75 -14.67 7.44 3.88
N ASN A 76 -13.68 6.76 4.44
CA ASN A 76 -13.87 5.55 5.24
C ASN A 76 -13.01 5.59 6.50
N LYS A 77 -13.46 4.91 7.54
CA LYS A 77 -12.60 4.53 8.65
C LYS A 77 -11.66 3.43 8.18
N VAL A 78 -10.37 3.55 8.48
CA VAL A 78 -9.36 2.52 8.20
C VAL A 78 -8.70 2.12 9.51
N GLY A 79 -8.68 0.84 9.81
CA GLY A 79 -8.07 0.32 11.03
C GLY A 79 -6.54 0.34 10.95
N LYS A 80 -5.99 -0.27 9.90
CA LYS A 80 -4.54 -0.35 9.70
C LYS A 80 -4.19 -0.16 8.23
N LEU A 81 -3.24 0.73 7.98
CA LEU A 81 -2.54 0.88 6.71
C LEU A 81 -1.19 0.18 6.81
N VAL A 82 -0.86 -0.64 5.82
CA VAL A 82 0.45 -1.31 5.74
C VAL A 82 1.09 -0.93 4.42
N ASP A 83 2.31 -0.41 4.48
CA ASP A 83 3.10 -0.09 3.30
C ASP A 83 4.56 -0.54 3.46
N ARG A 84 5.34 -0.44 2.40
CA ARG A 84 6.74 -0.87 2.40
C ARG A 84 7.71 0.08 3.10
N GLY A 85 7.36 1.37 3.29
CA GLY A 85 8.31 2.44 3.61
C GLY A 85 8.19 3.07 4.99
N TYR A 86 7.04 2.95 5.65
CA TYR A 86 6.82 3.56 6.95
C TYR A 86 7.91 3.19 7.97
N PRO A 87 8.35 4.09 8.87
CA PRO A 87 7.91 5.48 9.04
C PRO A 87 8.74 6.51 8.25
N LYS A 88 9.88 6.13 7.68
CA LYS A 88 10.87 7.08 7.17
C LYS A 88 10.80 7.27 5.66
N TYR A 89 10.43 6.22 4.91
CA TYR A 89 10.40 6.20 3.44
C TYR A 89 11.79 6.47 2.80
N ASP A 90 12.84 6.06 3.49
CA ASP A 90 14.23 6.37 3.17
C ASP A 90 14.99 5.23 2.50
N TYR A 91 14.43 4.04 2.42
CA TYR A 91 15.10 2.90 1.80
C TYR A 91 14.17 2.11 0.87
N PRO A 92 14.73 1.67 -0.24
CA PRO A 92 15.91 2.20 -0.91
C PRO A 92 15.65 3.65 -1.26
N SER A 93 16.68 4.46 -1.21
CA SER A 93 16.59 5.93 -1.23
C SER A 93 15.61 6.41 -2.31
N TYR A 94 14.51 6.96 -1.87
CA TYR A 94 13.58 7.68 -2.71
C TYR A 94 14.24 9.00 -3.07
N THR A 95 15.05 8.97 -4.13
CA THR A 95 15.71 10.18 -4.60
C THR A 95 14.71 11.00 -5.37
N ALA A 96 14.55 12.22 -4.94
CA ALA A 96 13.88 13.32 -5.59
C ALA A 96 12.46 13.62 -5.11
N GLU A 97 12.12 14.87 -5.28
CA GLU A 97 10.81 15.48 -5.08
C GLU A 97 9.68 14.64 -5.69
N ASN A 98 9.18 13.71 -4.91
CA ASN A 98 8.04 12.90 -5.31
C ASN A 98 6.77 13.49 -4.69
N LYS A 99 6.16 14.42 -5.43
CA LYS A 99 4.91 15.08 -5.01
C LYS A 99 3.79 14.09 -4.65
N HIS A 100 3.77 12.91 -5.27
CA HIS A 100 2.77 11.87 -5.01
C HIS A 100 3.00 11.25 -3.64
N LEU A 101 4.25 10.92 -3.32
CA LEU A 101 4.64 10.40 -2.02
C LEU A 101 4.44 11.45 -0.90
N ASP A 102 4.79 12.70 -1.13
CA ASP A 102 4.53 13.77 -0.17
C ASP A 102 3.05 13.93 0.14
N ASN A 103 2.21 13.87 -0.88
CA ASN A 103 0.76 13.93 -0.73
C ASN A 103 0.23 12.73 0.08
N TYR A 104 0.72 11.54 -0.23
CA TYR A 104 0.42 10.30 0.48
C TYR A 104 0.80 10.39 1.95
N ILE A 105 2.03 10.82 2.26
CA ILE A 105 2.55 10.94 3.62
C ILE A 105 1.73 11.97 4.43
N LYS A 106 1.43 13.13 3.86
CA LYS A 106 0.60 14.15 4.52
C LYS A 106 -0.77 13.59 4.89
N CYS A 107 -1.43 12.95 3.93
CA CYS A 107 -2.75 12.35 4.12
C CYS A 107 -2.73 11.26 5.20
N THR A 108 -1.85 10.28 5.05
CA THR A 108 -1.81 9.12 5.95
C THR A 108 -1.42 9.47 7.37
N ARG A 109 -0.44 10.37 7.56
CA ARG A 109 -0.04 10.85 8.90
C ARG A 109 -1.15 11.63 9.58
N TRP A 110 -1.90 12.44 8.84
CA TRP A 110 -3.04 13.15 9.41
C TRP A 110 -4.12 12.15 9.89
N HIS A 111 -4.46 11.14 9.07
CA HIS A 111 -5.43 10.12 9.46
C HIS A 111 -4.95 9.28 10.64
N ALA A 112 -3.65 9.00 10.73
CA ALA A 112 -3.09 8.33 11.90
C ALA A 112 -3.23 9.17 13.17
N ALA A 113 -2.97 10.47 13.09
CA ALA A 113 -3.01 11.37 14.24
C ALA A 113 -4.44 11.71 14.69
N THR A 114 -5.41 11.76 13.77
CA THR A 114 -6.74 12.32 14.06
C THR A 114 -7.89 11.33 13.94
N ALA A 115 -7.75 10.27 13.13
CA ALA A 115 -8.80 9.31 12.85
C ALA A 115 -8.52 7.90 13.41
N GLY A 116 -7.44 7.72 14.14
CA GLY A 116 -7.08 6.46 14.80
C GLY A 116 -6.59 5.36 13.84
N MET A 117 -6.26 5.70 12.59
CA MET A 117 -5.65 4.77 11.65
C MET A 117 -4.24 4.41 12.12
N LYS A 118 -3.93 3.13 12.23
CA LYS A 118 -2.55 2.68 12.47
C LYS A 118 -1.80 2.58 11.16
N ILE A 119 -0.52 2.94 11.16
CA ILE A 119 0.37 2.73 10.01
C ILE A 119 1.49 1.80 10.44
N GLU A 120 1.72 0.76 9.67
CA GLU A 120 2.81 -0.20 9.91
C GLU A 120 3.62 -0.40 8.63
N ARG A 121 4.92 -0.64 8.81
CA ARG A 121 5.76 -1.15 7.73
C ARG A 121 5.44 -2.61 7.48
N PHE A 122 5.37 -3.00 6.22
CA PHE A 122 5.24 -4.42 5.85
C PHE A 122 6.48 -5.20 6.31
N VAL A 123 6.26 -6.31 6.99
CA VAL A 123 7.31 -7.16 7.57
C VAL A 123 7.36 -8.49 6.84
N PRO A 124 8.34 -8.70 5.92
CA PRO A 124 8.53 -10.03 5.31
C PRO A 124 8.74 -11.12 6.35
N GLY A 125 8.19 -12.31 6.11
CA GLY A 125 8.23 -13.44 7.05
C GLY A 125 7.14 -13.42 8.12
N ALA A 126 6.48 -12.30 8.37
CA ALA A 126 5.40 -12.23 9.36
C ALA A 126 4.14 -12.95 8.85
N ASP A 127 3.45 -13.64 9.75
CA ASP A 127 2.15 -14.30 9.51
C ASP A 127 1.03 -13.76 10.41
N ASN A 128 1.33 -12.73 11.18
CA ASN A 128 0.42 -12.13 12.17
C ASN A 128 0.11 -10.64 11.90
N GLN A 129 0.65 -10.08 10.83
CA GLN A 129 0.43 -8.66 10.49
C GLN A 129 -0.99 -8.41 9.96
N PHE A 130 -1.55 -9.39 9.25
CA PHE A 130 -2.92 -9.40 8.77
C PHE A 130 -3.65 -10.60 9.36
N THR A 131 -4.66 -10.36 10.17
CA THR A 131 -5.44 -11.41 10.84
C THR A 131 -6.93 -11.14 10.71
N LEU A 132 -7.75 -12.20 10.70
CA LEU A 132 -9.19 -12.02 10.80
C LEU A 132 -9.55 -11.26 12.08
N LYS A 133 -10.45 -10.30 11.94
CA LYS A 133 -10.93 -9.48 13.08
C LYS A 133 -12.23 -10.00 13.67
N TYR A 134 -12.96 -10.79 12.90
CA TYR A 134 -14.26 -11.30 13.27
C TYR A 134 -14.26 -12.81 13.05
N ASP A 135 -14.81 -13.55 13.99
CA ASP A 135 -15.04 -15.00 13.95
C ASP A 135 -13.80 -15.82 13.53
N ALA A 136 -12.60 -15.40 13.90
CA ALA A 136 -11.36 -16.08 13.51
C ALA A 136 -11.36 -17.59 13.86
N ALA A 137 -12.03 -17.96 14.97
CA ALA A 137 -12.15 -19.36 15.38
C ALA A 137 -13.02 -20.21 14.43
N ALA A 138 -13.93 -19.59 13.67
CA ALA A 138 -14.75 -20.27 12.67
C ALA A 138 -14.01 -20.50 11.35
N TYR A 139 -12.85 -19.85 11.18
CA TYR A 139 -12.05 -19.91 9.96
C TYR A 139 -10.58 -20.22 10.27
N PRO A 140 -10.27 -21.40 10.88
CA PRO A 140 -8.92 -21.72 11.35
C PRO A 140 -7.91 -21.87 10.20
N ASP A 141 -8.37 -22.18 8.99
CA ASP A 141 -7.51 -22.34 7.81
C ASP A 141 -7.18 -21.03 7.09
N PHE A 142 -7.75 -19.90 7.55
CA PHE A 142 -7.42 -18.60 6.97
C PHE A 142 -6.07 -18.12 7.48
N LYS A 143 -5.16 -17.83 6.56
CA LYS A 143 -3.82 -17.34 6.88
C LYS A 143 -3.35 -16.33 5.85
N ILE A 144 -2.64 -15.29 6.30
CA ILE A 144 -1.87 -14.41 5.43
C ILE A 144 -0.40 -14.47 5.86
N GLN A 145 0.45 -14.88 4.91
CA GLN A 145 1.90 -14.94 5.07
C GLN A 145 2.54 -13.83 4.25
N ASN A 146 3.29 -12.96 4.90
CA ASN A 146 4.07 -11.93 4.22
C ASN A 146 5.30 -12.57 3.56
N ILE A 147 5.44 -12.42 2.25
CA ILE A 147 6.48 -13.09 1.46
C ILE A 147 7.69 -12.18 1.24
N ALA A 148 7.49 -10.98 0.72
CA ALA A 148 8.60 -10.11 0.35
C ALA A 148 8.26 -8.62 0.45
N ALA A 149 9.26 -7.80 0.69
CA ALA A 149 9.25 -6.35 0.47
C ALA A 149 10.70 -5.80 0.49
N ASN A 150 10.97 -4.75 -0.29
CA ASN A 150 12.26 -4.05 -0.27
C ASN A 150 13.48 -4.97 -0.49
N GLY A 151 13.34 -6.02 -1.30
CA GLY A 151 14.40 -7.00 -1.55
C GLY A 151 14.66 -7.97 -0.41
N VAL A 152 13.86 -7.96 0.64
CA VAL A 152 13.88 -8.98 1.70
C VAL A 152 12.79 -9.99 1.40
N VAL A 153 13.13 -11.28 1.43
CA VAL A 153 12.23 -12.38 1.04
C VAL A 153 12.19 -13.43 2.17
N TRP A 154 10.99 -13.90 2.48
CA TRP A 154 10.79 -15.02 3.39
C TRP A 154 11.39 -16.32 2.84
N THR A 155 12.10 -17.08 3.67
CA THR A 155 12.79 -18.33 3.27
C THR A 155 11.87 -19.55 3.21
N GLY A 156 10.61 -19.43 3.61
CA GLY A 156 9.70 -20.56 3.75
C GLY A 156 9.74 -21.23 5.13
N LYS A 157 10.55 -20.73 6.08
CA LYS A 157 10.69 -21.31 7.42
C LYS A 157 10.40 -20.27 8.50
N GLY A 158 9.42 -20.52 9.36
CA GLY A 158 9.09 -19.65 10.48
C GLY A 158 8.98 -18.20 10.04
N ILE A 159 9.77 -17.32 10.64
CA ILE A 159 9.87 -15.89 10.28
C ILE A 159 11.21 -15.56 9.59
N GLU A 160 11.99 -16.55 9.19
CA GLU A 160 13.31 -16.35 8.59
C GLU A 160 13.21 -15.65 7.23
N THR A 161 14.12 -14.72 7.00
CA THR A 161 14.20 -13.96 5.74
C THR A 161 15.61 -13.96 5.18
N ALA A 162 15.73 -13.80 3.88
CA ALA A 162 16.98 -13.58 3.16
C ALA A 162 16.91 -12.28 2.36
N THR A 163 18.06 -11.63 2.18
CA THR A 163 18.18 -10.42 1.36
C THR A 163 18.49 -10.83 -0.07
N ALA A 164 17.61 -10.43 -1.00
CA ALA A 164 17.77 -10.67 -2.44
C ALA A 164 18.50 -9.52 -3.14
N PHE A 165 18.55 -8.33 -2.54
CA PHE A 165 19.26 -7.18 -3.08
C PHE A 165 20.66 -7.06 -2.47
N PRO A 166 21.62 -6.50 -3.22
CA PRO A 166 22.90 -6.12 -2.67
C PRO A 166 22.73 -5.15 -1.50
N ASP A 167 23.70 -5.10 -0.59
CA ASP A 167 23.75 -4.13 0.48
C ASP A 167 23.56 -2.71 -0.06
N SER A 168 22.87 -1.86 0.71
CA SER A 168 22.65 -0.45 0.36
C SER A 168 23.94 0.32 0.09
N SER A 169 25.07 -0.10 0.67
CA SER A 169 26.41 0.42 0.36
C SER A 169 26.79 0.21 -1.11
N ALA A 170 26.31 -0.84 -1.76
CA ALA A 170 26.54 -1.08 -3.19
C ALA A 170 25.86 -0.03 -4.08
N PHE A 171 24.86 0.68 -3.56
CA PHE A 171 24.15 1.77 -4.25
C PHE A 171 24.63 3.16 -3.83
N ALA A 172 25.45 3.25 -2.78
CA ALA A 172 25.96 4.52 -2.26
C ALA A 172 27.10 5.04 -3.16
N GLY A 173 26.98 6.28 -3.62
CA GLY A 173 28.10 7.02 -4.19
C GLY A 173 28.35 6.87 -5.68
N LYS A 174 27.52 6.17 -6.44
CA LYS A 174 27.61 6.14 -7.90
C LYS A 174 26.46 6.97 -8.49
N GLY A 175 26.84 7.95 -9.31
CA GLY A 175 25.88 8.86 -9.94
C GLY A 175 24.80 8.14 -10.75
N LYS A 176 23.67 8.79 -10.91
CA LYS A 176 22.39 8.27 -11.46
C LYS A 176 22.47 7.56 -12.83
N ALA A 177 23.59 7.64 -13.54
CA ALA A 177 23.69 7.15 -14.92
C ALA A 177 24.07 5.67 -15.05
N ASN A 178 24.66 5.02 -14.04
CA ASN A 178 25.30 3.71 -14.20
C ASN A 178 25.04 2.70 -13.07
N GLN A 179 23.98 2.84 -12.29
CA GLN A 179 23.62 1.84 -11.29
C GLN A 179 22.19 1.36 -11.43
N PRO A 180 21.97 0.05 -11.37
CA PRO A 180 20.64 -0.48 -11.17
C PRO A 180 20.21 -0.18 -9.73
N SER A 181 19.71 1.02 -9.49
CA SER A 181 18.84 1.23 -8.34
C SER A 181 17.63 0.32 -8.54
N PRO A 182 17.20 -0.46 -7.54
CA PRO A 182 15.99 -1.23 -7.68
C PRO A 182 14.85 -0.28 -8.05
N SER A 183 14.09 -0.63 -9.09
CA SER A 183 12.89 0.14 -9.45
C SER A 183 11.90 0.05 -8.30
N GLU A 184 11.02 1.04 -8.17
CA GLU A 184 9.96 1.01 -7.14
C GLU A 184 9.14 -0.29 -7.21
N ASN A 185 8.87 -0.80 -8.43
CA ASN A 185 8.19 -2.09 -8.62
C ASN A 185 8.93 -3.27 -7.97
N SER A 186 10.27 -3.26 -8.00
CA SER A 186 11.09 -4.32 -7.38
C SER A 186 11.03 -4.30 -5.85
N LEU A 187 10.47 -3.25 -5.27
CA LEU A 187 10.34 -3.06 -3.82
C LEU A 187 8.97 -3.45 -3.29
N SER A 188 8.07 -3.88 -4.17
CA SER A 188 6.70 -4.21 -3.84
C SER A 188 6.59 -5.18 -2.67
N THR A 189 5.55 -4.98 -1.87
CA THR A 189 5.13 -5.97 -0.89
C THR A 189 4.49 -7.15 -1.62
N VAL A 190 4.75 -8.34 -1.15
CA VAL A 190 4.14 -9.58 -1.64
C VAL A 190 3.62 -10.36 -0.44
N PHE A 191 2.38 -10.78 -0.47
CA PHE A 191 1.82 -11.69 0.51
C PHE A 191 1.10 -12.86 -0.16
N LYS A 192 0.98 -13.96 0.58
CA LYS A 192 0.17 -15.12 0.24
C LYS A 192 -1.01 -15.18 1.19
N LEU A 193 -2.23 -15.22 0.68
CA LEU A 193 -3.43 -15.56 1.42
C LEU A 193 -3.76 -17.02 1.14
N THR A 194 -3.98 -17.80 2.20
CA THR A 194 -4.43 -19.19 2.14
C THR A 194 -5.78 -19.31 2.84
N TYR A 195 -6.72 -20.03 2.25
CA TYR A 195 -7.95 -20.44 2.88
C TYR A 195 -8.40 -21.82 2.36
N GLY A 196 -8.23 -22.84 3.19
CA GLY A 196 -8.36 -24.22 2.74
C GLY A 196 -7.40 -24.52 1.59
N ASP A 197 -7.93 -25.04 0.48
CA ASP A 197 -7.15 -25.35 -0.73
C ASP A 197 -6.94 -24.13 -1.65
N PHE A 198 -7.45 -22.94 -1.28
CA PHE A 198 -7.31 -21.73 -2.07
C PHE A 198 -6.09 -20.93 -1.63
N ASP A 199 -5.23 -20.63 -2.59
CA ASP A 199 -4.08 -19.73 -2.43
C ASP A 199 -4.21 -18.53 -3.38
N TYR A 200 -3.92 -17.34 -2.84
CA TYR A 200 -3.86 -16.09 -3.59
C TYR A 200 -2.57 -15.34 -3.27
N PHE A 201 -1.87 -14.90 -4.30
CA PHE A 201 -0.68 -14.04 -4.18
C PHE A 201 -0.99 -12.62 -4.68
N ALA A 202 -0.56 -11.62 -3.94
CA ALA A 202 -0.65 -10.21 -4.31
C ALA A 202 0.63 -9.46 -3.91
#